data_8b8e4e2754a60bcf8b298a6909ada355
#
_entry.id   8b8e4e2754a60bcf8b298a6909ada355
#
_cell.length_a   1.000
_cell.length_b   1.000
_cell.length_c   1.000
_cell.angle_alpha   90.00
_cell.angle_beta   90.00
_cell.angle_gamma   90.00
#
_symmetry.space_group_name_H-M   'P 1'
#
loop_
_entity.id
_entity.type
_entity.pdbx_description
1 polymer ?
#
loop_
_entity_poly.entity_id
_entity_poly.type
_entity_poly.pdbx_seq_one_letter_code
_entity_poly.pdbx_strand_id
1 'polypeptide(L)'
;ACLLFFFSFERRKPSVKDILPVVVMVAVASAGRVVFNFLPQIQPVTAIVIIMGVYCGKQTGFLTGSLCALVSNLFLGQGPWTPFQMLAWGLVGVLAAVLAKAPFFRRAWAVCAYGFLAGFLYGAVTDLWTIMAMGESLSWPLVFTAYAAAVPFNVLHGMGNICLLYTSDA
;
A
#
# COMPACT_ATOMS: atom_id res chain seq x y z
N ALA A 1 -13.29 8.13 -2.01
CA ALA A 1 -12.58 7.76 -0.78
C ALA A 1 -11.31 8.60 -0.58
N CYS A 2 -10.35 8.63 -1.54
CA CYS A 2 -9.09 9.35 -1.39
C CYS A 2 -9.28 10.84 -1.02
N LEU A 3 -10.15 11.57 -1.71
CA LEU A 3 -10.41 12.99 -1.45
C LEU A 3 -10.87 13.26 0.00
N LEU A 4 -11.67 12.38 0.60
CA LEU A 4 -12.11 12.53 1.99
C LEU A 4 -10.96 12.49 2.99
N PHE A 5 -9.95 11.64 2.75
CA PHE A 5 -8.76 11.58 3.60
C PHE A 5 -7.87 12.81 3.41
N PHE A 6 -7.71 13.32 2.18
CA PHE A 6 -6.99 14.57 1.91
C PHE A 6 -7.65 15.75 2.62
N PHE A 7 -8.97 15.93 2.48
CA PHE A 7 -9.71 16.98 3.18
C PHE A 7 -9.66 16.83 4.71
N SER A 8 -9.72 15.60 5.23
CA SER A 8 -9.61 15.36 6.67
C SER A 8 -8.24 15.72 7.22
N PHE A 9 -7.18 15.51 6.44
CA PHE A 9 -5.83 15.93 6.82
C PHE A 9 -5.67 17.45 6.80
N GLU A 10 -6.14 18.10 5.75
CA GLU A 10 -6.07 19.55 5.57
C GLU A 10 -6.82 20.30 6.68
N ARG A 11 -8.01 19.82 7.08
CA ARG A 11 -8.80 20.41 8.17
C ARG A 11 -8.08 20.43 9.52
N ARG A 12 -7.12 19.54 9.74
CA ARG A 12 -6.32 19.49 10.99
C ARG A 12 -5.23 20.56 11.06
N LYS A 13 -5.04 21.37 10.00
CA LYS A 13 -3.94 22.35 9.88
C LYS A 13 -2.59 21.70 10.26
N PRO A 14 -2.15 20.70 9.46
CA PRO A 14 -0.97 19.94 9.77
C PRO A 14 0.25 20.85 9.88
N SER A 15 1.07 20.62 10.88
CA SER A 15 2.34 21.34 11.06
C SER A 15 3.39 20.79 10.09
N VAL A 16 4.48 21.53 9.91
CA VAL A 16 5.63 21.05 9.12
C VAL A 16 6.14 19.70 9.64
N LYS A 17 6.06 19.47 10.96
CA LYS A 17 6.46 18.21 11.60
C LYS A 17 5.59 17.02 11.19
N ASP A 18 4.34 17.25 10.80
CA ASP A 18 3.43 16.20 10.33
C ASP A 18 3.61 15.93 8.84
N ILE A 19 3.95 16.96 8.05
CA ILE A 19 4.10 16.87 6.60
C ILE A 19 5.47 16.30 6.21
N LEU A 20 6.53 16.71 6.89
CA LEU A 20 7.90 16.34 6.54
C LEU A 20 8.14 14.82 6.48
N PRO A 21 7.71 14.00 7.47
CA PRO A 21 7.83 12.55 7.39
C PRO A 21 7.10 11.96 6.17
N VAL A 22 5.92 12.49 5.82
CA VAL A 22 5.16 12.01 4.65
C VAL A 22 5.96 12.26 3.38
N VAL A 23 6.46 13.49 3.18
CA VAL A 23 7.19 13.86 1.96
C VAL A 23 8.46 13.02 1.82
N VAL A 24 9.24 12.88 2.89
CA VAL A 24 10.48 12.10 2.89
C VAL A 24 10.20 10.64 2.58
N MET A 25 9.22 10.03 3.26
CA MET A 25 8.92 8.61 3.09
C MET A 25 8.26 8.31 1.74
N VAL A 26 7.47 9.24 1.19
CA VAL A 26 6.96 9.14 -0.20
C VAL A 26 8.11 9.17 -1.20
N ALA A 27 9.09 10.06 -1.02
CA ALA A 27 10.26 10.13 -1.91
C ALA A 27 11.08 8.83 -1.84
N VAL A 28 11.39 8.35 -0.64
CA VAL A 28 12.15 7.09 -0.44
C VAL A 28 11.40 5.89 -1.01
N ALA A 29 10.10 5.77 -0.71
CA ALA A 29 9.27 4.66 -1.19
C ALA A 29 9.12 4.68 -2.72
N SER A 30 8.93 5.86 -3.31
CA SER A 30 8.81 6.01 -4.76
C SER A 30 10.11 5.71 -5.47
N ALA A 31 11.24 6.22 -4.96
CA ALA A 31 12.57 5.91 -5.48
C ALA A 31 12.86 4.41 -5.38
N GLY A 32 12.59 3.81 -4.22
CA GLY A 32 12.72 2.36 -4.03
C GLY A 32 11.87 1.57 -5.01
N ARG A 33 10.61 1.97 -5.25
CA ARG A 33 9.74 1.30 -6.21
C ARG A 33 10.30 1.36 -7.64
N VAL A 34 10.87 2.49 -8.05
CA VAL A 34 11.50 2.64 -9.36
C VAL A 34 12.76 1.79 -9.47
N VAL A 35 13.63 1.84 -8.46
CA VAL A 35 14.89 1.08 -8.42
C VAL A 35 14.62 -0.43 -8.43
N PHE A 36 13.67 -0.91 -7.62
CA PHE A 36 13.33 -2.33 -7.53
C PHE A 36 12.30 -2.81 -8.55
N ASN A 37 11.95 -1.98 -9.55
CA ASN A 37 10.94 -2.33 -10.56
C ASN A 37 11.28 -3.59 -11.38
N PHE A 38 12.57 -3.96 -11.45
CA PHE A 38 13.02 -5.19 -12.11
C PHE A 38 12.69 -6.46 -11.29
N LEU A 39 12.40 -6.34 -10.00
CA LEU A 39 11.98 -7.44 -9.13
C LEU A 39 10.46 -7.51 -9.10
N PRO A 40 9.85 -8.60 -9.63
CA PRO A 40 8.39 -8.70 -9.64
C PRO A 40 7.84 -8.73 -8.21
N GLN A 41 6.93 -7.81 -7.90
CA GLN A 41 6.19 -7.71 -6.64
C GLN A 41 7.03 -7.44 -5.37
N ILE A 42 8.36 -7.33 -5.44
CA ILE A 42 9.22 -7.00 -4.29
C ILE A 42 9.55 -5.52 -4.32
N GLN A 43 8.74 -4.72 -3.63
CA GLN A 43 8.85 -3.27 -3.62
C GLN A 43 8.71 -2.73 -2.19
N PRO A 44 9.48 -1.72 -1.77
CA PRO A 44 9.50 -1.24 -0.39
C PRO A 44 8.26 -0.44 0.02
N VAL A 45 7.39 -0.08 -0.93
CA VAL A 45 6.24 0.81 -0.70
C VAL A 45 5.34 0.31 0.41
N THR A 46 4.92 -0.96 0.35
CA THR A 46 3.97 -1.53 1.32
C THR A 46 4.56 -1.54 2.73
N ALA A 47 5.84 -1.94 2.88
CA ALA A 47 6.52 -1.93 4.17
C ALA A 47 6.61 -0.51 4.75
N ILE A 48 7.02 0.47 3.95
CA ILE A 48 7.09 1.88 4.36
C ILE A 48 5.71 2.41 4.77
N VAL A 49 4.67 2.10 4.01
CA VAL A 49 3.29 2.52 4.31
C VAL A 49 2.79 1.92 5.61
N ILE A 50 3.11 0.65 5.88
CA ILE A 50 2.80 -0.02 7.15
C ILE A 50 3.49 0.70 8.31
N ILE A 51 4.79 0.95 8.22
CA ILE A 51 5.58 1.66 9.23
C ILE A 51 4.96 3.05 9.49
N MET A 52 4.67 3.81 8.45
CA MET A 52 4.04 5.12 8.57
C MET A 52 2.66 5.05 9.23
N GLY A 53 1.86 4.02 8.92
CA GLY A 53 0.58 3.78 9.58
C GLY A 53 0.75 3.50 11.07
N VAL A 54 1.67 2.60 11.42
CA VAL A 54 1.92 2.18 12.81
C VAL A 54 2.41 3.33 13.69
N TYR A 55 3.39 4.09 13.22
CA TYR A 55 4.06 5.12 14.02
C TYR A 55 3.45 6.52 13.90
N CYS A 56 2.92 6.88 12.72
CA CYS A 56 2.42 8.23 12.44
C CYS A 56 0.88 8.31 12.33
N GLY A 57 0.20 7.16 12.36
CA GLY A 57 -1.25 7.07 12.43
C GLY A 57 -1.97 7.01 11.07
N LYS A 58 -3.31 6.91 11.14
CA LYS A 58 -4.16 6.56 9.99
C LYS A 58 -4.04 7.50 8.80
N GLN A 59 -4.06 8.81 9.07
CA GLN A 59 -4.06 9.81 8.00
C GLN A 59 -2.71 9.84 7.29
N THR A 60 -1.63 9.80 8.06
CA THR A 60 -0.27 9.79 7.57
C THR A 60 0.02 8.52 6.76
N GLY A 61 -0.41 7.35 7.26
CA GLY A 61 -0.30 6.09 6.54
C GLY A 61 -1.08 6.10 5.22
N PHE A 62 -2.32 6.63 5.23
CA PHE A 62 -3.12 6.76 4.01
C PHE A 62 -2.46 7.68 2.99
N LEU A 63 -2.03 8.87 3.43
CA LEU A 63 -1.40 9.85 2.55
C LEU A 63 -0.10 9.32 1.95
N THR A 64 0.76 8.69 2.77
CA THR A 64 2.01 8.10 2.28
C THR A 64 1.73 7.07 1.18
N GLY A 65 0.79 6.15 1.40
CA GLY A 65 0.43 5.14 0.41
C GLY A 65 -0.14 5.73 -0.88
N SER A 66 -1.09 6.63 -0.75
CA SER A 66 -1.75 7.27 -1.90
C SER A 66 -0.79 8.14 -2.70
N LEU A 67 0.02 8.97 -2.04
CA LEU A 67 1.00 9.82 -2.70
C LEU A 67 2.13 9.02 -3.33
N CYS A 68 2.55 7.92 -2.70
CA CYS A 68 3.56 7.03 -3.27
C CYS A 68 3.09 6.41 -4.59
N ALA A 69 1.82 5.94 -4.67
CA ALA A 69 1.24 5.48 -5.92
C ALA A 69 1.28 6.55 -7.00
N LEU A 70 0.83 7.76 -6.66
CA LEU A 70 0.77 8.88 -7.60
C LEU A 70 2.17 9.28 -8.10
N VAL A 71 3.11 9.51 -7.18
CA VAL A 71 4.47 9.98 -7.50
C VAL A 71 5.27 8.93 -8.25
N SER A 72 5.26 7.67 -7.80
CA SER A 72 6.01 6.60 -8.48
C SER A 72 5.47 6.31 -9.89
N ASN A 73 4.16 6.44 -10.10
CA ASN A 73 3.58 6.26 -11.42
C ASN A 73 3.93 7.39 -12.40
N LEU A 74 4.43 8.55 -11.96
CA LEU A 74 5.01 9.55 -12.88
C LEU A 74 6.24 8.99 -13.62
N PHE A 75 6.95 8.06 -13.00
CA PHE A 75 8.13 7.41 -13.58
C PHE A 75 7.79 6.07 -14.25
N LEU A 76 6.85 5.32 -13.69
CA LEU A 76 6.50 3.96 -14.14
C LEU A 76 5.31 3.91 -15.11
N GLY A 77 4.63 5.04 -15.29
CA GLY A 77 3.46 5.20 -16.13
C GLY A 77 2.18 5.43 -15.33
N GLN A 78 1.48 6.51 -15.67
CA GLN A 78 0.15 6.83 -15.13
C GLN A 78 -0.94 6.15 -15.96
N GLY A 79 -2.00 5.76 -15.29
CA GLY A 79 -3.15 5.16 -15.95
C GLY A 79 -4.38 5.07 -15.05
N PRO A 80 -5.48 4.54 -15.58
CA PRO A 80 -6.73 4.39 -14.83
C PRO A 80 -6.60 3.47 -13.60
N TRP A 81 -5.55 2.65 -13.52
CA TRP A 81 -5.21 1.84 -12.35
C TRP A 81 -4.68 2.64 -11.17
N THR A 82 -4.15 3.85 -11.40
CA THR A 82 -3.54 4.68 -10.36
C THR A 82 -4.47 4.96 -9.17
N PRO A 83 -5.76 5.31 -9.34
CA PRO A 83 -6.68 5.49 -8.22
C PRO A 83 -6.87 4.22 -7.38
N PHE A 84 -6.84 3.04 -7.99
CA PHE A 84 -6.94 1.76 -7.28
C PHE A 84 -5.69 1.49 -6.45
N GLN A 85 -4.50 1.77 -6.98
CA GLN A 85 -3.26 1.69 -6.23
C GLN A 85 -3.20 2.68 -5.06
N MET A 86 -3.64 3.93 -5.28
CA MET A 86 -3.75 4.94 -4.23
C MET A 86 -4.65 4.46 -3.09
N LEU A 87 -5.80 3.89 -3.44
CA LEU A 87 -6.74 3.35 -2.46
C LEU A 87 -6.15 2.12 -1.76
N ALA A 88 -5.55 1.20 -2.49
CA ALA A 88 -4.99 -0.03 -1.96
C ALA A 88 -3.90 0.23 -0.90
N TRP A 89 -2.87 1.00 -1.25
CA TRP A 89 -1.83 1.36 -0.29
C TRP A 89 -2.33 2.29 0.81
N GLY A 90 -3.27 3.19 0.50
CA GLY A 90 -3.92 4.02 1.52
C GLY A 90 -4.63 3.16 2.58
N LEU A 91 -5.40 2.16 2.15
CA LEU A 91 -6.08 1.23 3.06
C LEU A 91 -5.10 0.40 3.89
N VAL A 92 -4.01 -0.08 3.28
CA VAL A 92 -2.94 -0.78 4.00
C VAL A 92 -2.42 0.09 5.15
N GLY A 93 -2.12 1.36 4.90
CA GLY A 93 -1.66 2.28 5.94
C GLY A 93 -2.69 2.55 7.04
N VAL A 94 -3.96 2.73 6.67
CA VAL A 94 -5.05 2.93 7.65
C VAL A 94 -5.22 1.71 8.55
N LEU A 95 -5.25 0.50 7.97
CA LEU A 95 -5.43 -0.73 8.72
C LEU A 95 -4.24 -1.01 9.63
N ALA A 96 -3.00 -0.76 9.17
CA ALA A 96 -1.80 -0.82 10.02
C ALA A 96 -1.95 0.07 11.26
N ALA A 97 -2.40 1.31 11.09
CA ALA A 97 -2.62 2.25 12.19
C ALA A 97 -3.78 1.83 13.14
N VAL A 98 -4.78 1.13 12.62
CA VAL A 98 -5.86 0.57 13.46
C VAL A 98 -5.34 -0.58 14.30
N LEU A 99 -4.61 -1.51 13.67
CA LEU A 99 -4.05 -2.69 14.31
C LEU A 99 -2.95 -2.33 15.33
N ALA A 100 -2.20 -1.25 15.10
CA ALA A 100 -1.17 -0.74 16.02
C ALA A 100 -1.70 -0.34 17.41
N LYS A 101 -3.03 -0.19 17.56
CA LYS A 101 -3.67 0.03 18.87
C LYS A 101 -3.69 -1.24 19.73
N ALA A 102 -3.59 -2.39 19.11
CA ALA A 102 -3.56 -3.66 19.83
C ALA A 102 -2.12 -3.97 20.30
N PRO A 103 -1.91 -4.31 21.61
CA PRO A 103 -0.58 -4.50 22.16
C PRO A 103 0.25 -5.56 21.44
N PHE A 104 -0.40 -6.62 20.94
CA PHE A 104 0.29 -7.71 20.21
C PHE A 104 0.86 -7.26 18.87
N PHE A 105 0.27 -6.24 18.25
CA PHE A 105 0.69 -5.76 16.92
C PHE A 105 2.04 -5.03 16.94
N ARG A 106 2.57 -4.72 18.12
CA ARG A 106 3.92 -4.18 18.31
C ARG A 106 5.02 -5.24 18.24
N ARG A 107 4.65 -6.52 18.15
CA ARG A 107 5.61 -7.62 18.00
C ARG A 107 5.95 -7.80 16.52
N ALA A 108 7.24 -7.97 16.20
CA ALA A 108 7.74 -8.14 14.82
C ALA A 108 6.95 -9.18 14.01
N TRP A 109 6.66 -10.35 14.60
CA TRP A 109 5.90 -11.40 13.92
C TRP A 109 4.50 -10.94 13.48
N ALA A 110 3.81 -10.11 14.28
CA ALA A 110 2.47 -9.63 13.96
C ALA A 110 2.49 -8.60 12.82
N VAL A 111 3.49 -7.72 12.82
CA VAL A 111 3.71 -6.75 11.73
C VAL A 111 4.08 -7.48 10.44
N CYS A 112 4.95 -8.49 10.50
CA CYS A 112 5.30 -9.32 9.35
C CYS A 112 4.10 -10.12 8.81
N ALA A 113 3.27 -10.72 9.70
CA ALA A 113 2.05 -11.41 9.30
C ALA A 113 1.07 -10.45 8.62
N TYR A 114 0.91 -9.24 9.16
CA TYR A 114 0.11 -8.21 8.49
C TYR A 114 0.72 -7.80 7.14
N GLY A 115 2.04 -7.65 7.04
CA GLY A 115 2.74 -7.36 5.79
C GLY A 115 2.44 -8.40 4.71
N PHE A 116 2.40 -9.68 5.09
CA PHE A 116 1.99 -10.75 4.19
C PHE A 116 0.54 -10.57 3.71
N LEU A 117 -0.40 -10.36 4.63
CA LEU A 117 -1.81 -10.13 4.31
C LEU A 117 -2.04 -8.83 3.53
N ALA A 118 -1.21 -7.81 3.75
CA ALA A 118 -1.27 -6.55 3.01
C ALA A 118 -0.97 -6.75 1.51
N GLY A 119 -0.14 -7.74 1.13
CA GLY A 119 0.05 -8.12 -0.26
C GLY A 119 -1.25 -8.57 -0.92
N PHE A 120 -2.04 -9.39 -0.23
CA PHE A 120 -3.35 -9.83 -0.71
C PHE A 120 -4.39 -8.69 -0.70
N LEU A 121 -4.37 -7.84 0.32
CA LEU A 121 -5.26 -6.68 0.38
C LEU A 121 -4.99 -5.72 -0.80
N TYR A 122 -3.73 -5.45 -1.07
CA TYR A 122 -3.32 -4.64 -2.22
C TYR A 122 -3.80 -5.27 -3.53
N GLY A 123 -3.52 -6.57 -3.73
CA GLY A 123 -3.98 -7.33 -4.89
C GLY A 123 -5.50 -7.28 -5.03
N ALA A 124 -6.25 -7.57 -3.97
CA ALA A 124 -7.70 -7.57 -4.01
C ALA A 124 -8.30 -6.25 -4.52
N VAL A 125 -7.69 -5.10 -4.18
CA VAL A 125 -8.15 -3.79 -4.66
C VAL A 125 -7.70 -3.51 -6.10
N THR A 126 -6.46 -3.86 -6.44
CA THR A 126 -5.93 -3.60 -7.80
C THR A 126 -6.50 -4.55 -8.84
N ASP A 127 -6.83 -5.79 -8.46
CA ASP A 127 -7.43 -6.77 -9.37
C ASP A 127 -8.86 -6.38 -9.77
N LEU A 128 -9.57 -5.57 -8.96
CA LEU A 128 -10.83 -4.96 -9.39
C LEU A 128 -10.66 -4.14 -10.67
N TRP A 129 -9.56 -3.37 -10.77
CA TRP A 129 -9.24 -2.65 -11.99
C TRP A 129 -8.98 -3.63 -13.15
N THR A 130 -8.21 -4.69 -12.91
CA THR A 130 -7.89 -5.69 -13.92
C THR A 130 -9.16 -6.32 -14.50
N ILE A 131 -10.11 -6.69 -13.63
CA ILE A 131 -11.41 -7.24 -14.04
C ILE A 131 -12.21 -6.23 -14.87
N MET A 132 -12.25 -4.96 -14.42
CA MET A 132 -12.95 -3.90 -15.15
C MET A 132 -12.32 -3.61 -16.51
N ALA A 133 -10.99 -3.69 -16.61
CA ALA A 133 -10.22 -3.43 -17.83
C ALA A 133 -10.37 -4.53 -18.89
N MET A 134 -10.77 -5.75 -18.51
CA MET A 134 -11.04 -6.85 -19.45
C MET A 134 -12.21 -6.57 -20.39
N GLY A 135 -13.09 -5.61 -20.05
CA GLY A 135 -14.20 -5.20 -20.93
C GLY A 135 -15.29 -6.25 -21.13
N GLU A 136 -15.19 -7.36 -20.43
CA GLU A 136 -16.19 -8.44 -20.48
C GLU A 136 -17.35 -8.17 -19.51
N SER A 137 -18.50 -8.80 -19.76
CA SER A 137 -19.60 -8.77 -18.80
C SER A 137 -19.15 -9.39 -17.48
N LEU A 138 -19.37 -8.69 -16.38
CA LEU A 138 -19.00 -9.16 -15.05
C LEU A 138 -19.70 -10.50 -14.75
N SER A 139 -18.94 -11.56 -14.59
CA SER A 139 -19.42 -12.89 -14.28
C SER A 139 -18.60 -13.51 -13.14
N TRP A 140 -19.22 -14.37 -12.34
CA TRP A 140 -18.52 -15.04 -11.24
C TRP A 140 -17.31 -15.85 -11.70
N PRO A 141 -17.36 -16.62 -12.83
CA PRO A 141 -16.18 -17.32 -13.34
C PRO A 141 -15.02 -16.36 -13.67
N LEU A 142 -15.29 -15.21 -14.28
CA LEU A 142 -14.28 -14.20 -14.59
C LEU A 142 -13.59 -13.70 -13.30
N VAL A 143 -14.39 -13.33 -12.29
CA VAL A 143 -13.87 -12.86 -11.00
C VAL A 143 -13.01 -13.93 -10.34
N PHE A 144 -13.49 -15.17 -10.25
CA PHE A 144 -12.73 -16.28 -9.68
C PHE A 144 -11.42 -16.54 -10.41
N THR A 145 -11.44 -16.54 -11.73
CA THR A 145 -10.25 -16.78 -12.56
C THR A 145 -9.22 -15.67 -12.36
N ALA A 146 -9.65 -14.41 -12.37
CA ALA A 146 -8.77 -13.27 -12.17
C ALA A 146 -8.07 -13.31 -10.79
N TYR A 147 -8.83 -13.51 -9.71
CA TYR A 147 -8.25 -13.60 -8.37
C TYR A 147 -7.38 -14.84 -8.19
N ALA A 148 -7.76 -16.00 -8.76
CA ALA A 148 -6.94 -17.20 -8.72
C ALA A 148 -5.59 -17.00 -9.43
N ALA A 149 -5.60 -16.35 -10.60
CA ALA A 149 -4.39 -16.03 -11.35
C ALA A 149 -3.48 -15.03 -10.60
N ALA A 150 -4.05 -14.15 -9.77
CA ALA A 150 -3.31 -13.16 -8.98
C ALA A 150 -2.63 -13.77 -7.74
N VAL A 151 -3.06 -14.93 -7.24
CA VAL A 151 -2.53 -15.55 -6.00
C VAL A 151 -1.00 -15.64 -5.97
N PRO A 152 -0.29 -16.15 -7.00
CA PRO A 152 1.17 -16.24 -6.97
C PRO A 152 1.84 -14.86 -6.79
N PHE A 153 1.32 -13.84 -7.46
CA PHE A 153 1.83 -12.46 -7.36
C PHE A 153 1.58 -11.88 -5.97
N ASN A 154 0.40 -12.12 -5.39
CA ASN A 154 0.05 -11.66 -4.05
C ASN A 154 0.90 -12.36 -2.97
N VAL A 155 1.22 -13.64 -3.15
CA VAL A 155 2.16 -14.39 -2.28
C VAL A 155 3.55 -13.78 -2.37
N LEU A 156 4.09 -13.54 -3.57
CA LEU A 156 5.40 -12.91 -3.76
C LEU A 156 5.45 -11.52 -3.12
N HIS A 157 4.40 -10.71 -3.28
CA HIS A 157 4.28 -9.40 -2.66
C HIS A 157 4.28 -9.53 -1.13
N GLY A 158 3.50 -10.46 -0.58
CA GLY A 158 3.46 -10.72 0.85
C GLY A 158 4.81 -11.18 1.42
N MET A 159 5.52 -12.06 0.72
CA MET A 159 6.86 -12.52 1.12
C MET A 159 7.89 -11.38 1.07
N GLY A 160 7.86 -10.55 0.03
CA GLY A 160 8.70 -9.35 -0.07
C GLY A 160 8.47 -8.40 1.10
N ASN A 161 7.22 -8.20 1.50
CA ASN A 161 6.88 -7.37 2.65
C ASN A 161 7.41 -7.95 3.97
N ILE A 162 7.34 -9.28 4.18
CA ILE A 162 7.93 -9.93 5.36
C ILE A 162 9.44 -9.64 5.43
N CYS A 163 10.16 -9.87 4.32
CA CYS A 163 11.61 -9.63 4.27
C CYS A 163 11.95 -8.17 4.64
N LEU A 164 11.24 -7.22 4.04
CA LEU A 164 11.52 -5.79 4.26
C LEU A 164 11.14 -5.32 5.67
N LEU A 165 10.03 -5.80 6.23
CA LEU A 165 9.60 -5.46 7.59
C LEU A 165 10.50 -6.10 8.64
N TYR A 166 10.91 -7.35 8.45
CA TYR A 166 11.81 -8.03 9.36
C TYR A 166 13.19 -7.37 9.44
N THR A 167 13.73 -6.94 8.30
CA THR A 167 15.03 -6.24 8.26
C THR A 167 14.94 -4.81 8.81
N SER A 168 13.79 -4.19 8.84
CA SER A 168 13.61 -2.85 9.42
C SER A 168 13.50 -2.86 10.95
N ASP A 169 13.27 -4.03 11.55
CA ASP A 169 13.10 -4.22 13.00
C ASP A 169 14.41 -4.72 13.69
N ALA A 170 15.44 -5.01 12.87
CA ALA A 170 16.76 -5.42 13.30
C ALA A 170 17.70 -4.21 13.48
#